data_66bd7f1e01e5753e4635fd595d3d2df2
#
_entry.id   66bd7f1e01e5753e4635fd595d3d2df2
#
_cell.length_a   1.000
_cell.length_b   1.000
_cell.length_c   1.000
_cell.angle_alpha   90.00
_cell.angle_beta   90.00
_cell.angle_gamma   90.00
#
_symmetry.space_group_name_H-M   'P 1'
#
loop_
_entity.id
_entity.type
_entity.pdbx_description
1 polymer ?
#
loop_
_entity_poly.entity_id
_entity_poly.type
_entity_poly.pdbx_seq_one_letter_code
_entity_poly.pdbx_strand_id
1 'polypeptide(L)'
;AVVTDEKRGVKFPVADLCLVPDAAILDPSLTLDLPKGITANTGMDAFTHAVEAYTNCFASKRAKYYALDAMKLINENLYAAYVDGHNLPAREHLLMASYYAGAAFTTAYVGYVHAIAHALGGMYHIPHGEACAIALPVVLAAYGRRVTPKLARIADHLVLGGTTKAEKAENLLQRIVQLNGRMGIPATVAQLREEDIPELARRALKEANPTYPVPVIWDRKTMESVIRKLLP
;
A
#
# COMPACT_ATOMS: atom_id res chain seq x y z
N ALA A 1 -11.22 3.12 10.47
CA ALA A 1 -11.58 1.70 10.45
C ALA A 1 -12.16 1.33 9.08
N VAL A 2 -12.08 0.06 8.68
CA VAL A 2 -12.73 -0.47 7.47
C VAL A 2 -13.73 -1.53 7.89
N VAL A 3 -14.95 -1.43 7.40
CA VAL A 3 -16.05 -2.34 7.71
C VAL A 3 -16.41 -3.15 6.46
N THR A 4 -16.66 -4.44 6.65
CA THR A 4 -17.14 -5.33 5.57
C THR A 4 -18.64 -5.53 5.68
N ASP A 5 -19.38 -5.17 4.65
CA ASP A 5 -20.79 -5.59 4.47
C ASP A 5 -20.79 -6.91 3.68
N GLU A 6 -20.87 -8.01 4.40
CA GLU A 6 -20.83 -9.36 3.80
C GLU A 6 -22.01 -9.62 2.84
N LYS A 7 -23.18 -9.06 3.14
CA LYS A 7 -24.38 -9.25 2.29
C LYS A 7 -24.22 -8.60 0.92
N ARG A 8 -23.51 -7.48 0.86
CA ARG A 8 -23.28 -6.73 -0.39
C ARG A 8 -21.92 -7.02 -1.03
N GLY A 9 -21.03 -7.74 -0.34
CA GLY A 9 -19.65 -7.98 -0.79
C GLY A 9 -18.88 -6.68 -0.98
N VAL A 10 -19.05 -5.72 -0.06
CA VAL A 10 -18.43 -4.39 -0.15
C VAL A 10 -17.66 -4.08 1.13
N LYS A 11 -16.47 -3.53 0.98
CA LYS A 11 -15.71 -2.91 2.07
C LYS A 11 -15.78 -1.39 1.94
N PHE A 12 -15.95 -0.70 3.06
CA PHE A 12 -15.97 0.77 3.07
C PHE A 12 -15.24 1.33 4.30
N PRO A 13 -14.52 2.45 4.14
CA PRO A 13 -13.87 3.11 5.24
C PRO A 13 -14.89 3.86 6.12
N VAL A 14 -14.68 3.80 7.43
CA VAL A 14 -15.36 4.63 8.43
C VAL A 14 -14.30 5.53 9.05
N ALA A 15 -14.45 6.83 8.89
CA ALA A 15 -13.54 7.84 9.40
C ALA A 15 -14.31 8.86 10.25
N ASP A 16 -13.90 8.98 11.51
CA ASP A 16 -14.41 10.00 12.43
C ASP A 16 -13.31 10.35 13.42
N LEU A 17 -13.25 11.62 13.86
CA LEU A 17 -12.27 12.07 14.84
C LEU A 17 -12.44 11.40 16.20
N CYS A 18 -13.64 10.97 16.55
CA CYS A 18 -13.90 10.24 17.79
C CYS A 18 -13.25 8.83 17.82
N LEU A 19 -12.84 8.31 16.68
CA LEU A 19 -12.13 7.01 16.57
C LEU A 19 -10.62 7.13 16.77
N VAL A 20 -10.08 8.36 16.87
CA VAL A 20 -8.65 8.56 17.10
C VAL A 20 -8.33 8.26 18.55
N PRO A 21 -7.45 7.30 18.88
CA PRO A 21 -7.09 7.01 20.26
C PRO A 21 -6.20 8.11 20.85
N ASP A 22 -6.29 8.31 22.17
CA ASP A 22 -5.42 9.24 22.88
C ASP A 22 -3.99 8.71 23.02
N ALA A 23 -3.82 7.40 23.06
CA ALA A 23 -2.52 6.75 23.18
C ALA A 23 -2.53 5.39 22.46
N ALA A 24 -1.37 4.98 21.96
CA ALA A 24 -1.13 3.67 21.40
C ALA A 24 0.05 3.00 22.12
N ILE A 25 -0.16 1.77 22.58
CA ILE A 25 0.90 0.95 23.20
C ILE A 25 1.40 -0.03 22.13
N LEU A 26 2.67 0.07 21.77
CA LEU A 26 3.31 -0.74 20.75
C LEU A 26 4.14 -1.83 21.42
N ASP A 27 3.54 -3.02 21.59
CA ASP A 27 4.21 -4.19 22.16
C ASP A 27 4.57 -5.19 21.04
N PRO A 28 5.86 -5.26 20.62
CA PRO A 28 6.27 -6.14 19.54
C PRO A 28 6.19 -7.63 19.91
N SER A 29 6.15 -7.98 21.18
CA SER A 29 6.05 -9.37 21.63
C SER A 29 4.75 -10.03 21.13
N LEU A 30 3.66 -9.27 21.00
CA LEU A 30 2.38 -9.74 20.49
C LEU A 30 2.40 -10.11 19.00
N THR A 31 3.47 -9.78 18.28
CA THR A 31 3.62 -10.06 16.85
C THR A 31 4.57 -11.22 16.54
N LEU A 32 5.22 -11.83 17.54
CA LEU A 32 6.25 -12.86 17.34
C LEU A 32 5.71 -14.11 16.65
N ASP A 33 4.48 -14.52 16.98
CA ASP A 33 3.86 -15.73 16.44
C ASP A 33 3.05 -15.51 15.15
N LEU A 34 3.14 -14.32 14.56
CA LEU A 34 2.46 -14.05 13.28
C LEU A 34 3.03 -14.94 12.18
N PRO A 35 2.18 -15.64 11.42
CA PRO A 35 2.60 -16.42 10.25
C PRO A 35 3.34 -15.55 9.23
N LYS A 36 4.30 -16.17 8.51
CA LYS A 36 5.11 -15.48 7.48
C LYS A 36 4.26 -14.72 6.47
N GLY A 37 3.18 -15.35 5.94
CA GLY A 37 2.28 -14.70 4.99
C GLY A 37 1.57 -13.47 5.57
N ILE A 38 1.17 -13.53 6.84
CA ILE A 38 0.57 -12.36 7.51
C ILE A 38 1.62 -11.26 7.68
N THR A 39 2.84 -11.60 8.12
CA THR A 39 3.94 -10.63 8.23
C THR A 39 4.22 -9.94 6.89
N ALA A 40 4.30 -10.70 5.78
CA ALA A 40 4.52 -10.16 4.44
C ALA A 40 3.39 -9.21 4.03
N ASN A 41 2.15 -9.69 4.13
CA ASN A 41 0.97 -8.95 3.66
C ASN A 41 0.75 -7.66 4.47
N THR A 42 0.82 -7.72 5.81
CA THR A 42 0.62 -6.53 6.66
C THR A 42 1.78 -5.54 6.55
N GLY A 43 3.02 -6.03 6.37
CA GLY A 43 4.18 -5.17 6.14
C GLY A 43 4.10 -4.43 4.81
N MET A 44 3.69 -5.11 3.73
CA MET A 44 3.49 -4.46 2.43
C MET A 44 2.26 -3.56 2.40
N ASP A 45 1.24 -3.85 3.19
CA ASP A 45 0.11 -2.95 3.40
C ASP A 45 0.54 -1.64 4.06
N ALA A 46 1.30 -1.71 5.16
CA ALA A 46 1.86 -0.52 5.80
C ALA A 46 2.80 0.26 4.87
N PHE A 47 3.59 -0.44 4.03
CA PHE A 47 4.40 0.20 2.99
C PHE A 47 3.54 0.96 1.97
N THR A 48 2.44 0.33 1.53
CA THR A 48 1.48 0.94 0.60
C THR A 48 0.81 2.17 1.20
N HIS A 49 0.36 2.10 2.45
CA HIS A 49 -0.16 3.26 3.19
C HIS A 49 0.81 4.44 3.15
N ALA A 50 2.09 4.18 3.46
CA ALA A 50 3.12 5.21 3.48
C ALA A 50 3.39 5.80 2.08
N VAL A 51 3.48 4.95 1.04
CA VAL A 51 3.69 5.39 -0.34
C VAL A 51 2.53 6.24 -0.85
N GLU A 52 1.29 5.81 -0.64
CA GLU A 52 0.12 6.57 -1.07
C GLU A 52 -0.01 7.88 -0.31
N ALA A 53 0.14 7.87 1.02
CA ALA A 53 0.15 9.09 1.83
C ALA A 53 1.22 10.08 1.36
N TYR A 54 2.42 9.61 1.00
CA TYR A 54 3.50 10.48 0.50
C TYR A 54 3.22 11.05 -0.90
N THR A 55 2.62 10.23 -1.77
CA THR A 55 2.39 10.60 -3.17
C THR A 55 1.13 11.44 -3.37
N ASN A 56 0.19 11.42 -2.45
CA ASN A 56 -1.05 12.18 -2.53
C ASN A 56 -0.82 13.70 -2.61
N CYS A 57 -1.78 14.41 -3.24
CA CYS A 57 -1.61 15.82 -3.57
C CYS A 57 -1.57 16.73 -2.34
N PHE A 58 -2.37 16.44 -1.32
CA PHE A 58 -2.53 17.29 -0.13
C PHE A 58 -1.75 16.83 1.10
N ALA A 59 -0.79 15.90 0.91
CA ALA A 59 0.05 15.43 2.00
C ALA A 59 0.83 16.57 2.66
N SER A 60 0.62 16.78 3.96
CA SER A 60 1.34 17.76 4.77
C SER A 60 2.83 17.39 4.89
N LYS A 61 3.67 18.34 5.29
CA LYS A 61 5.09 18.07 5.58
C LYS A 61 5.24 16.97 6.64
N ARG A 62 4.41 17.01 7.68
CA ARG A 62 4.41 16.01 8.78
C ARG A 62 4.02 14.63 8.28
N ALA A 63 2.95 14.52 7.49
CA ALA A 63 2.54 13.24 6.89
C ALA A 63 3.64 12.65 5.99
N LYS A 64 4.31 13.48 5.18
CA LYS A 64 5.45 13.05 4.35
C LYS A 64 6.62 12.58 5.17
N TYR A 65 6.93 13.22 6.29
CA TYR A 65 7.98 12.78 7.19
C TYR A 65 7.70 11.39 7.76
N TYR A 66 6.52 11.19 8.36
CA TYR A 66 6.11 9.88 8.86
C TYR A 66 6.09 8.80 7.78
N ALA A 67 5.61 9.14 6.58
CA ALA A 67 5.58 8.20 5.46
C ALA A 67 6.98 7.73 5.04
N LEU A 68 7.96 8.65 4.97
CA LEU A 68 9.34 8.31 4.63
C LEU A 68 9.98 7.40 5.69
N ASP A 69 9.81 7.73 6.98
CA ASP A 69 10.35 6.91 8.07
C ASP A 69 9.69 5.52 8.10
N ALA A 70 8.38 5.45 7.89
CA ALA A 70 7.69 4.16 7.77
C ALA A 70 8.27 3.29 6.65
N MET A 71 8.41 3.86 5.45
CA MET A 71 8.98 3.14 4.30
C MET A 71 10.41 2.67 4.57
N LYS A 72 11.24 3.49 5.23
CA LYS A 72 12.60 3.11 5.59
C LYS A 72 12.63 1.92 6.54
N LEU A 73 11.90 2.00 7.65
CA LEU A 73 11.84 0.92 8.64
C LEU A 73 11.33 -0.38 8.02
N ILE A 74 10.31 -0.34 7.16
CA ILE A 74 9.80 -1.53 6.47
C ILE A 74 10.84 -2.08 5.48
N ASN A 75 11.46 -1.22 4.67
CA ASN A 75 12.47 -1.64 3.70
C ASN A 75 13.67 -2.35 4.34
N GLU A 76 14.06 -1.92 5.54
CA GLU A 76 15.20 -2.48 6.29
C GLU A 76 14.85 -3.74 7.06
N ASN A 77 13.61 -3.87 7.56
CA ASN A 77 13.27 -4.89 8.58
C ASN A 77 12.26 -5.94 8.11
N LEU A 78 11.43 -5.67 7.09
CA LEU A 78 10.32 -6.57 6.73
C LEU A 78 10.79 -7.96 6.34
N TYR A 79 11.82 -8.07 5.52
CA TYR A 79 12.33 -9.36 5.11
C TYR A 79 13.01 -10.12 6.26
N ALA A 80 13.68 -9.43 7.18
CA ALA A 80 14.27 -10.06 8.37
C ALA A 80 13.17 -10.67 9.26
N ALA A 81 12.09 -9.94 9.55
CA ALA A 81 10.95 -10.44 10.31
C ALA A 81 10.17 -11.54 9.58
N TYR A 82 10.15 -11.55 8.23
CA TYR A 82 9.55 -12.60 7.42
C TYR A 82 10.36 -13.91 7.52
N VAL A 83 11.67 -13.83 7.47
CA VAL A 83 12.56 -15.02 7.56
C VAL A 83 12.56 -15.58 8.98
N ASP A 84 12.77 -14.72 9.97
CA ASP A 84 12.76 -15.02 11.38
C ASP A 84 11.67 -14.21 12.11
N GLY A 85 10.52 -14.86 12.35
CA GLY A 85 9.38 -14.26 13.04
C GLY A 85 9.67 -13.84 14.48
N HIS A 86 10.68 -14.44 15.13
CA HIS A 86 11.09 -14.14 16.51
C HIS A 86 12.19 -13.07 16.60
N ASN A 87 12.57 -12.45 15.48
CA ASN A 87 13.48 -11.31 15.47
C ASN A 87 12.79 -10.08 16.09
N LEU A 88 12.86 -9.97 17.42
CA LEU A 88 12.17 -8.93 18.19
C LEU A 88 12.53 -7.50 17.73
N PRO A 89 13.80 -7.13 17.47
CA PRO A 89 14.13 -5.82 16.94
C PRO A 89 13.46 -5.51 15.61
N ALA A 90 13.40 -6.47 14.67
CA ALA A 90 12.70 -6.28 13.40
C ALA A 90 11.19 -6.10 13.59
N ARG A 91 10.57 -6.86 14.51
CA ARG A 91 9.15 -6.71 14.88
C ARG A 91 8.84 -5.34 15.48
N GLU A 92 9.70 -4.85 16.37
CA GLU A 92 9.59 -3.51 16.96
C GLU A 92 9.61 -2.42 15.87
N HIS A 93 10.59 -2.49 14.97
CA HIS A 93 10.68 -1.55 13.86
C HIS A 93 9.47 -1.61 12.93
N LEU A 94 8.93 -2.79 12.64
CA LEU A 94 7.74 -2.94 11.82
C LEU A 94 6.48 -2.40 12.51
N LEU A 95 6.34 -2.60 13.81
CA LEU A 95 5.21 -2.08 14.57
C LEU A 95 5.24 -0.55 14.61
N MET A 96 6.45 0.03 14.84
CA MET A 96 6.66 1.49 14.75
C MET A 96 6.38 2.02 13.34
N ALA A 97 6.81 1.30 12.30
CA ALA A 97 6.56 1.67 10.91
C ALA A 97 5.06 1.66 10.58
N SER A 98 4.32 0.67 11.06
CA SER A 98 2.85 0.61 10.91
C SER A 98 2.17 1.81 11.57
N TYR A 99 2.61 2.18 12.78
CA TYR A 99 2.14 3.40 13.46
C TYR A 99 2.43 4.66 12.63
N TYR A 100 3.64 4.83 12.12
CA TYR A 100 4.01 5.98 11.29
C TYR A 100 3.21 6.02 9.99
N ALA A 101 3.02 4.89 9.31
CA ALA A 101 2.18 4.80 8.13
C ALA A 101 0.74 5.21 8.45
N GLY A 102 0.19 4.73 9.57
CA GLY A 102 -1.11 5.11 10.11
C GLY A 102 -1.24 6.62 10.34
N ALA A 103 -0.26 7.22 11.04
CA ALA A 103 -0.22 8.65 11.30
C ALA A 103 -0.11 9.49 10.00
N ALA A 104 0.57 8.96 8.98
CA ALA A 104 0.69 9.62 7.67
C ALA A 104 -0.64 9.61 6.92
N PHE A 105 -1.25 8.43 6.71
CA PHE A 105 -2.45 8.33 5.89
C PHE A 105 -3.73 8.86 6.56
N THR A 106 -3.78 8.93 7.89
CA THR A 106 -4.92 9.52 8.62
C THR A 106 -5.24 10.94 8.14
N THR A 107 -4.23 11.70 7.74
CA THR A 107 -4.39 13.08 7.25
C THR A 107 -4.16 13.23 5.75
N ALA A 108 -3.39 12.32 5.13
CA ALA A 108 -3.05 12.38 3.72
C ALA A 108 -3.92 11.44 2.86
N TYR A 109 -4.74 10.62 3.48
CA TYR A 109 -5.56 9.58 2.86
C TYR A 109 -4.72 8.52 2.13
N VAL A 110 -5.41 7.51 1.61
CA VAL A 110 -4.91 6.48 0.70
C VAL A 110 -5.22 6.85 -0.75
N GLY A 111 -5.04 5.94 -1.71
CA GLY A 111 -5.25 6.22 -3.11
C GLY A 111 -5.84 5.04 -3.90
N TYR A 112 -5.51 4.96 -5.19
CA TYR A 112 -6.06 3.93 -6.07
C TYR A 112 -5.56 2.52 -5.76
N VAL A 113 -4.42 2.34 -5.12
CA VAL A 113 -3.97 1.00 -4.69
C VAL A 113 -4.98 0.42 -3.72
N HIS A 114 -5.34 1.16 -2.67
CA HIS A 114 -6.34 0.72 -1.69
C HIS A 114 -7.73 0.58 -2.30
N ALA A 115 -8.16 1.50 -3.16
CA ALA A 115 -9.46 1.39 -3.83
C ALA A 115 -9.57 0.12 -4.69
N ILE A 116 -8.52 -0.25 -5.41
CA ILE A 116 -8.45 -1.50 -6.17
C ILE A 116 -8.41 -2.71 -5.21
N ALA A 117 -7.59 -2.65 -4.16
CA ALA A 117 -7.48 -3.73 -3.17
C ALA A 117 -8.81 -4.00 -2.45
N HIS A 118 -9.57 -2.96 -2.10
CA HIS A 118 -10.92 -3.11 -1.52
C HIS A 118 -11.90 -3.75 -2.50
N ALA A 119 -11.87 -3.34 -3.77
CA ALA A 119 -12.72 -3.93 -4.81
C ALA A 119 -12.40 -5.41 -5.03
N LEU A 120 -11.11 -5.77 -5.11
CA LEU A 120 -10.64 -7.16 -5.22
C LEU A 120 -10.99 -7.99 -3.98
N GLY A 121 -10.74 -7.45 -2.78
CA GLY A 121 -11.06 -8.10 -1.53
C GLY A 121 -12.56 -8.33 -1.32
N GLY A 122 -13.39 -7.37 -1.77
CA GLY A 122 -14.86 -7.50 -1.71
C GLY A 122 -15.42 -8.50 -2.70
N MET A 123 -14.79 -8.70 -3.86
CA MET A 123 -15.27 -9.60 -4.92
C MET A 123 -14.67 -11.01 -4.81
N TYR A 124 -13.38 -11.11 -4.49
CA TYR A 124 -12.64 -12.39 -4.55
C TYR A 124 -12.12 -12.86 -3.19
N HIS A 125 -12.39 -12.10 -2.11
CA HIS A 125 -11.90 -12.40 -0.75
C HIS A 125 -10.37 -12.50 -0.65
N ILE A 126 -9.65 -11.80 -1.51
CA ILE A 126 -8.18 -11.73 -1.47
C ILE A 126 -7.75 -11.02 -0.17
N PRO A 127 -6.74 -11.53 0.54
CA PRO A 127 -6.19 -10.83 1.69
C PRO A 127 -5.80 -9.39 1.33
N HIS A 128 -6.22 -8.43 2.16
CA HIS A 128 -6.11 -6.99 1.85
C HIS A 128 -4.68 -6.58 1.51
N GLY A 129 -3.72 -6.91 2.39
CA GLY A 129 -2.31 -6.54 2.17
C GLY A 129 -1.68 -7.22 0.95
N GLU A 130 -2.12 -8.43 0.59
CA GLU A 130 -1.71 -9.10 -0.66
C GLU A 130 -2.22 -8.32 -1.88
N ALA A 131 -3.50 -7.94 -1.88
CA ALA A 131 -4.06 -7.14 -2.97
C ALA A 131 -3.36 -5.78 -3.10
N CYS A 132 -3.03 -5.12 -1.98
CA CYS A 132 -2.25 -3.89 -1.95
C CYS A 132 -0.84 -4.10 -2.53
N ALA A 133 -0.14 -5.16 -2.12
CA ALA A 133 1.22 -5.47 -2.57
C ALA A 133 1.30 -5.76 -4.07
N ILE A 134 0.31 -6.47 -4.62
CA ILE A 134 0.21 -6.76 -6.07
C ILE A 134 -0.10 -5.49 -6.86
N ALA A 135 -1.06 -4.68 -6.41
CA ALA A 135 -1.52 -3.49 -7.13
C ALA A 135 -0.51 -2.33 -7.08
N LEU A 136 0.28 -2.21 -6.01
CA LEU A 136 1.16 -1.06 -5.77
C LEU A 136 2.10 -0.73 -6.93
N PRO A 137 2.98 -1.63 -7.41
CA PRO A 137 3.91 -1.31 -8.49
C PRO A 137 3.18 -0.94 -9.80
N VAL A 138 2.05 -1.57 -10.09
CA VAL A 138 1.25 -1.34 -11.29
C VAL A 138 0.61 0.05 -11.27
N VAL A 139 0.03 0.45 -10.15
CA VAL A 139 -0.60 1.77 -9.97
C VAL A 139 0.46 2.87 -10.02
N LEU A 140 1.60 2.71 -9.34
CA LEU A 140 2.67 3.71 -9.37
C LEU A 140 3.23 3.90 -10.78
N ALA A 141 3.44 2.83 -11.52
CA ALA A 141 3.86 2.90 -12.93
C ALA A 141 2.82 3.62 -13.80
N ALA A 142 1.52 3.39 -13.56
CA ALA A 142 0.44 4.02 -14.31
C ALA A 142 0.29 5.52 -14.05
N TYR A 143 0.66 6.03 -12.87
CA TYR A 143 0.73 7.48 -12.62
C TYR A 143 1.81 8.19 -13.44
N GLY A 144 2.83 7.46 -13.90
CA GLY A 144 3.87 7.93 -14.81
C GLY A 144 4.63 9.16 -14.30
N ARG A 145 4.89 10.11 -15.20
CA ARG A 145 5.73 11.29 -14.91
C ARG A 145 5.22 12.16 -13.74
N ARG A 146 3.95 12.09 -13.40
CA ARG A 146 3.37 12.89 -12.31
C ARG A 146 3.92 12.54 -10.94
N VAL A 147 4.23 11.27 -10.71
CA VAL A 147 4.78 10.80 -9.43
C VAL A 147 6.29 10.60 -9.45
N THR A 148 6.94 10.54 -10.63
CA THR A 148 8.39 10.35 -10.76
C THR A 148 9.23 11.18 -9.80
N PRO A 149 9.00 12.50 -9.60
CA PRO A 149 9.80 13.27 -8.64
C PRO A 149 9.60 12.84 -7.18
N LYS A 150 8.40 12.34 -6.83
CA LYS A 150 8.09 11.86 -5.48
C LYS A 150 8.71 10.48 -5.25
N LEU A 151 8.59 9.57 -6.24
CA LEU A 151 9.22 8.25 -6.19
C LEU A 151 10.75 8.34 -6.12
N ALA A 152 11.36 9.27 -6.86
CA ALA A 152 12.79 9.52 -6.78
C ALA A 152 13.24 9.96 -5.38
N ARG A 153 12.47 10.79 -4.70
CA ARG A 153 12.76 11.19 -3.31
C ARG A 153 12.61 10.03 -2.33
N ILE A 154 11.64 9.15 -2.53
CA ILE A 154 11.52 7.92 -1.74
C ILE A 154 12.75 7.05 -1.98
N ALA A 155 13.16 6.85 -3.24
CA ALA A 155 14.34 6.07 -3.58
C ALA A 155 15.64 6.64 -2.96
N ASP A 156 15.80 7.98 -2.94
CA ASP A 156 16.90 8.64 -2.26
C ASP A 156 16.88 8.36 -0.74
N HIS A 157 15.71 8.43 -0.12
CA HIS A 157 15.57 8.18 1.32
C HIS A 157 15.85 6.72 1.69
N LEU A 158 15.51 5.78 0.80
CA LEU A 158 15.77 4.35 0.95
C LEU A 158 17.16 3.92 0.43
N VAL A 159 17.97 4.86 -0.06
CA VAL A 159 19.33 4.63 -0.59
C VAL A 159 19.35 3.58 -1.71
N LEU A 160 18.39 3.66 -2.64
CA LEU A 160 18.25 2.69 -3.73
C LEU A 160 19.12 2.97 -4.96
N GLY A 161 19.89 4.09 -4.94
CA GLY A 161 20.75 4.49 -6.05
C GLY A 161 19.98 5.09 -7.24
N GLY A 162 20.71 5.28 -8.34
CA GLY A 162 20.24 5.97 -9.55
C GLY A 162 20.77 7.41 -9.63
N THR A 163 20.99 7.89 -10.86
CA THR A 163 21.52 9.24 -11.14
C THR A 163 20.42 10.21 -11.52
N THR A 164 19.45 9.76 -12.31
CA THR A 164 18.31 10.55 -12.76
C THR A 164 17.06 10.27 -11.91
N LYS A 165 16.10 11.19 -11.91
CA LYS A 165 14.80 10.96 -11.24
C LYS A 165 14.06 9.74 -11.82
N ALA A 166 14.21 9.48 -13.12
CA ALA A 166 13.59 8.33 -13.76
C ALA A 166 14.21 7.01 -13.28
N GLU A 167 15.54 6.91 -13.25
CA GLU A 167 16.25 5.73 -12.72
C GLU A 167 15.91 5.48 -11.25
N LYS A 168 15.90 6.52 -10.41
CA LYS A 168 15.54 6.42 -9.00
C LYS A 168 14.10 5.90 -8.81
N ALA A 169 13.16 6.43 -9.59
CA ALA A 169 11.77 5.97 -9.55
C ALA A 169 11.64 4.51 -9.99
N GLU A 170 12.35 4.12 -11.04
CA GLU A 170 12.41 2.72 -11.50
C GLU A 170 13.02 1.79 -10.44
N ASN A 171 14.12 2.21 -9.80
CA ASN A 171 14.74 1.44 -8.73
C ASN A 171 13.78 1.21 -7.55
N LEU A 172 12.92 2.18 -7.23
CA LEU A 172 11.89 1.99 -6.21
C LEU A 172 10.85 0.95 -6.66
N LEU A 173 10.36 1.01 -7.90
CA LEU A 173 9.42 0.03 -8.44
C LEU A 173 10.01 -1.37 -8.41
N GLN A 174 11.25 -1.51 -8.87
CA GLN A 174 11.98 -2.79 -8.83
C GLN A 174 12.16 -3.30 -7.39
N ARG A 175 12.46 -2.41 -6.44
CA ARG A 175 12.60 -2.78 -5.02
C ARG A 175 11.28 -3.33 -4.47
N ILE A 176 10.15 -2.75 -4.80
CA ILE A 176 8.82 -3.24 -4.39
C ILE A 176 8.59 -4.65 -4.96
N VAL A 177 8.81 -4.83 -6.26
CA VAL A 177 8.66 -6.14 -6.92
C VAL A 177 9.59 -7.19 -6.32
N GLN A 178 10.86 -6.84 -6.03
CA GLN A 178 11.81 -7.74 -5.38
C GLN A 178 11.37 -8.14 -3.97
N LEU A 179 10.86 -7.20 -3.17
CA LEU A 179 10.35 -7.52 -1.83
C LEU A 179 9.18 -8.49 -1.92
N ASN A 180 8.21 -8.22 -2.79
CA ASN A 180 7.08 -9.12 -3.03
C ASN A 180 7.55 -10.53 -3.41
N GLY A 181 8.42 -10.64 -4.42
CA GLY A 181 8.92 -11.92 -4.89
C GLY A 181 9.69 -12.70 -3.83
N ARG A 182 10.53 -12.04 -3.01
CA ARG A 182 11.27 -12.68 -1.91
C ARG A 182 10.37 -13.23 -0.81
N MET A 183 9.17 -12.67 -0.66
CA MET A 183 8.19 -13.09 0.34
C MET A 183 7.07 -13.97 -0.24
N GLY A 184 7.16 -14.36 -1.51
CA GLY A 184 6.19 -15.23 -2.16
C GLY A 184 4.85 -14.56 -2.48
N ILE A 185 4.78 -13.23 -2.47
CA ILE A 185 3.60 -12.49 -2.91
C ILE A 185 3.54 -12.55 -4.43
N PRO A 186 2.42 -13.01 -5.04
CA PRO A 186 2.31 -13.15 -6.48
C PRO A 186 2.33 -11.78 -7.20
N ALA A 187 2.71 -11.79 -8.48
CA ALA A 187 2.71 -10.58 -9.30
C ALA A 187 1.32 -10.25 -9.88
N THR A 188 0.42 -11.22 -9.90
CA THR A 188 -0.92 -11.14 -10.50
C THR A 188 -1.96 -11.74 -9.57
N VAL A 189 -3.23 -11.48 -9.85
CA VAL A 189 -4.38 -11.97 -9.08
C VAL A 189 -4.97 -13.18 -9.77
N ALA A 190 -4.68 -14.39 -9.28
CA ALA A 190 -5.05 -15.64 -9.93
C ALA A 190 -6.57 -15.80 -10.15
N GLN A 191 -7.41 -15.20 -9.30
CA GLN A 191 -8.86 -15.28 -9.38
C GLN A 191 -9.47 -14.22 -10.31
N LEU A 192 -8.69 -13.21 -10.74
CA LEU A 192 -9.20 -12.10 -11.55
C LEU A 192 -9.61 -12.58 -12.94
N ARG A 193 -10.81 -12.15 -13.36
CA ARG A 193 -11.36 -12.45 -14.68
C ARG A 193 -11.59 -11.18 -15.47
N GLU A 194 -11.41 -11.24 -16.79
CA GLU A 194 -11.58 -10.10 -17.69
C GLU A 194 -12.98 -9.50 -17.60
N GLU A 195 -14.01 -10.33 -17.48
CA GLU A 195 -15.41 -9.88 -17.39
C GLU A 195 -15.73 -9.06 -16.14
N ASP A 196 -14.95 -9.20 -15.06
CA ASP A 196 -15.17 -8.50 -13.79
C ASP A 196 -14.46 -7.13 -13.74
N ILE A 197 -13.54 -6.86 -14.65
CA ILE A 197 -12.75 -5.62 -14.68
C ILE A 197 -13.62 -4.35 -14.70
N PRO A 198 -14.70 -4.27 -15.52
CA PRO A 198 -15.55 -3.09 -15.56
C PRO A 198 -16.22 -2.77 -14.21
N GLU A 199 -16.63 -3.79 -13.47
CA GLU A 199 -17.25 -3.62 -12.16
C GLU A 199 -16.23 -3.27 -11.08
N LEU A 200 -15.05 -3.90 -11.09
CA LEU A 200 -13.94 -3.55 -10.19
C LEU A 200 -13.52 -2.09 -10.38
N ALA A 201 -13.37 -1.65 -11.63
CA ALA A 201 -13.02 -0.26 -11.96
C ALA A 201 -14.09 0.71 -11.46
N ARG A 202 -15.38 0.37 -11.64
CA ARG A 202 -16.50 1.18 -11.14
C ARG A 202 -16.46 1.31 -9.61
N ARG A 203 -16.22 0.22 -8.88
CA ARG A 203 -16.11 0.21 -7.41
C ARG A 203 -14.94 1.06 -6.94
N ALA A 204 -13.75 0.84 -7.49
CA ALA A 204 -12.53 1.56 -7.13
C ALA A 204 -12.67 3.07 -7.38
N LEU A 205 -13.21 3.48 -8.55
CA LEU A 205 -13.43 4.90 -8.85
C LEU A 205 -14.48 5.53 -7.95
N LYS A 206 -15.57 4.82 -7.64
CA LYS A 206 -16.62 5.31 -6.74
C LYS A 206 -16.11 5.54 -5.33
N GLU A 207 -15.22 4.68 -4.85
CA GLU A 207 -14.61 4.84 -3.53
C GLU A 207 -13.63 6.00 -3.51
N ALA A 208 -12.72 6.04 -4.49
CA ALA A 208 -11.62 6.98 -4.47
C ALA A 208 -12.04 8.42 -4.81
N ASN A 209 -13.01 8.60 -5.73
CA ASN A 209 -13.35 9.92 -6.23
C ASN A 209 -14.68 10.45 -5.65
N PRO A 210 -14.72 11.67 -5.11
CA PRO A 210 -13.63 12.65 -4.99
C PRO A 210 -12.82 12.56 -3.68
N THR A 211 -12.95 11.50 -2.90
CA THR A 211 -12.49 11.43 -1.51
C THR A 211 -10.96 11.37 -1.39
N TYR A 212 -10.30 10.59 -2.25
CA TYR A 212 -8.84 10.39 -2.15
C TYR A 212 -8.10 11.44 -2.99
N PRO A 213 -7.11 12.13 -2.41
CA PRO A 213 -6.34 13.17 -3.11
C PRO A 213 -5.25 12.58 -3.99
N VAL A 214 -5.64 11.71 -4.91
CA VAL A 214 -4.73 10.98 -5.80
C VAL A 214 -3.88 11.90 -6.67
N PRO A 215 -2.66 11.51 -7.07
CA PRO A 215 -1.76 12.31 -7.91
C PRO A 215 -2.33 12.65 -9.29
N VAL A 216 -3.14 11.74 -9.84
CA VAL A 216 -3.81 11.87 -11.14
C VAL A 216 -5.19 11.24 -11.03
N ILE A 217 -6.21 11.99 -11.38
CA ILE A 217 -7.58 11.46 -11.46
C ILE A 217 -7.70 10.66 -12.75
N TRP A 218 -8.09 9.38 -12.62
CA TRP A 218 -8.29 8.48 -13.75
C TRP A 218 -9.76 8.42 -14.17
N ASP A 219 -9.96 8.26 -15.47
CA ASP A 219 -11.22 7.85 -16.04
C ASP A 219 -11.41 6.31 -15.93
N ARG A 220 -12.59 5.84 -16.29
CA ARG A 220 -12.93 4.43 -16.26
C ARG A 220 -12.01 3.60 -17.15
N LYS A 221 -11.71 4.08 -18.36
CA LYS A 221 -10.85 3.38 -19.32
C LYS A 221 -9.43 3.17 -18.77
N THR A 222 -8.88 4.20 -18.13
CA THR A 222 -7.56 4.13 -17.50
C THR A 222 -7.58 3.13 -16.33
N MET A 223 -8.60 3.19 -15.46
CA MET A 223 -8.72 2.26 -14.33
C MET A 223 -8.84 0.82 -14.81
N GLU A 224 -9.68 0.53 -15.80
CA GLU A 224 -9.81 -0.81 -16.41
C GLU A 224 -8.46 -1.29 -16.99
N SER A 225 -7.73 -0.41 -17.68
CA SER A 225 -6.40 -0.73 -18.23
C SER A 225 -5.38 -1.07 -17.14
N VAL A 226 -5.46 -0.42 -15.98
CA VAL A 226 -4.57 -0.70 -14.84
C VAL A 226 -4.94 -2.03 -14.21
N ILE A 227 -6.23 -2.28 -13.94
CA ILE A 227 -6.70 -3.54 -13.36
C ILE A 227 -6.39 -4.72 -14.28
N ARG A 228 -6.51 -4.56 -15.59
CA ARG A 228 -6.16 -5.60 -16.59
C ARG A 228 -4.73 -6.09 -16.48
N LYS A 229 -3.79 -5.27 -16.01
CA LYS A 229 -2.39 -5.66 -15.79
C LYS A 229 -2.20 -6.58 -14.57
N LEU A 230 -3.23 -6.76 -13.77
CA LEU A 230 -3.24 -7.67 -12.63
C LEU A 230 -3.76 -9.07 -12.99
N LEU A 231 -4.20 -9.31 -14.24
CA LEU A 231 -4.60 -10.63 -14.74
C LEU A 231 -3.43 -11.62 -14.70
N PRO A 232 -3.72 -12.92 -14.51
CA PRO A 232 -2.72 -13.98 -14.53
C PRO A 232 -1.88 -14.03 -15.79
#